data_0b1a762aadf6063744b0481fc6931d52
#
_entry.id   0b1a762aadf6063744b0481fc6931d52
#
_cell.length_a   1.000
_cell.length_b   1.000
_cell.length_c   1.000
_cell.angle_alpha   90.00
_cell.angle_beta   90.00
_cell.angle_gamma   90.00
#
_symmetry.space_group_name_H-M   'P 1'
#
loop_
_entity.id
_entity.type
_entity.pdbx_description
1 polymer ?
#
loop_
_entity_poly.entity_id
_entity_poly.type
_entity_poly.pdbx_seq_one_letter_code
_entity_poly.pdbx_strand_id
1 'polypeptide(L)'
;MNLDELTFDVSQEVEIKAAPGTVYKNMITQLSQIMGGDEKPMNFVLEEWPGGRWFRDLGNGQGHFWGLVQVIKPPTLLEITGPLMMSYPVSGHVAFRLAQIAGGTLLTLRHRAFGLIVADHREGVNKGWAQILKKIQEGSEK
;
A
#
# COMPACT_ATOMS: atom_id res chain seq x y z
N MET A 1 1.76 -11.50 27.34
CA MET A 1 1.72 -11.14 25.92
C MET A 1 2.89 -10.20 25.61
N ASN A 2 3.69 -10.56 24.62
CA ASN A 2 4.88 -9.81 24.23
C ASN A 2 4.47 -8.68 23.27
N LEU A 3 5.06 -7.49 23.41
CA LEU A 3 4.82 -6.37 22.48
C LEU A 3 5.12 -6.74 21.04
N ASP A 4 6.13 -7.57 20.80
CA ASP A 4 6.49 -7.99 19.45
C ASP A 4 5.36 -8.76 18.75
N GLU A 5 4.51 -9.43 19.51
CA GLU A 5 3.34 -10.14 18.97
C GLU A 5 2.23 -9.19 18.57
N LEU A 6 2.23 -7.99 19.13
CA LEU A 6 1.22 -6.96 18.88
C LEU A 6 1.67 -5.93 17.87
N THR A 7 2.90 -6.01 17.37
CA THR A 7 3.44 -5.03 16.44
C THR A 7 3.91 -5.66 15.15
N PHE A 8 3.94 -4.85 14.10
CA PHE A 8 4.29 -5.26 12.75
C PHE A 8 5.06 -4.12 12.10
N ASP A 9 6.21 -4.42 11.51
CA ASP A 9 7.03 -3.40 10.83
C ASP A 9 7.67 -4.04 9.60
N VAL A 10 7.20 -3.62 8.42
CA VAL A 10 7.74 -4.06 7.14
C VAL A 10 8.31 -2.86 6.42
N SER A 11 9.52 -3.01 5.94
CA SER A 11 10.19 -1.98 5.15
C SER A 11 10.73 -2.63 3.88
N GLN A 12 10.38 -2.06 2.72
CA GLN A 12 10.82 -2.54 1.42
C GLN A 12 11.16 -1.36 0.53
N GLU A 13 12.02 -1.60 -0.46
CA GLU A 13 12.32 -0.58 -1.45
C GLU A 13 12.60 -1.21 -2.81
N VAL A 14 12.43 -0.42 -3.86
CA VAL A 14 12.73 -0.82 -5.23
C VAL A 14 13.23 0.38 -6.03
N GLU A 15 14.25 0.17 -6.85
CA GLU A 15 14.72 1.16 -7.79
C GLU A 15 13.99 0.97 -9.12
N ILE A 16 13.41 2.04 -9.64
CA ILE A 16 12.57 2.00 -10.83
C ILE A 16 13.15 2.96 -11.88
N LYS A 17 13.36 2.46 -13.09
CA LYS A 17 13.91 3.23 -14.21
C LYS A 17 12.82 4.07 -14.87
N ALA A 18 12.27 5.01 -14.12
CA ALA A 18 11.25 5.95 -14.60
C ALA A 18 11.25 7.16 -13.67
N ALA A 19 10.76 8.29 -14.18
CA ALA A 19 10.68 9.53 -13.38
C ALA A 19 9.66 9.40 -12.24
N PRO A 20 9.85 10.13 -11.13
CA PRO A 20 8.93 10.04 -9.98
C PRO A 20 7.45 10.26 -10.32
N GLY A 21 7.15 11.17 -11.24
CA GLY A 21 5.76 11.40 -11.66
C GLY A 21 5.13 10.18 -12.31
N THR A 22 5.88 9.47 -13.15
CA THR A 22 5.44 8.23 -13.79
C THR A 22 5.24 7.13 -12.77
N VAL A 23 6.20 6.98 -11.85
CA VAL A 23 6.12 5.97 -10.78
C VAL A 23 4.92 6.23 -9.88
N TYR A 24 4.70 7.48 -9.50
CA TYR A 24 3.57 7.86 -8.64
C TYR A 24 2.23 7.50 -9.31
N LYS A 25 2.06 7.82 -10.59
CA LYS A 25 0.85 7.47 -11.34
C LYS A 25 0.61 5.97 -11.37
N ASN A 26 1.66 5.19 -11.63
CA ASN A 26 1.53 3.73 -11.64
C ASN A 26 1.25 3.17 -10.25
N MET A 27 1.82 3.77 -9.21
CA MET A 27 1.52 3.41 -7.83
C MET A 27 0.03 3.57 -7.53
N ILE A 28 -0.55 4.72 -7.85
CA ILE A 28 -1.98 4.96 -7.65
C ILE A 28 -2.81 3.93 -8.42
N THR A 29 -2.44 3.65 -9.66
CA THR A 29 -3.12 2.64 -10.47
C THR A 29 -3.09 1.27 -9.79
N GLN A 30 -1.93 0.83 -9.30
CA GLN A 30 -1.80 -0.47 -8.65
C GLN A 30 -2.56 -0.55 -7.33
N LEU A 31 -2.58 0.54 -6.56
CA LEU A 31 -3.34 0.58 -5.30
C LEU A 31 -4.85 0.53 -5.54
N SER A 32 -5.31 0.90 -6.74
CA SER A 32 -6.70 0.83 -7.15
C SER A 32 -7.05 -0.48 -7.88
N GLN A 33 -6.06 -1.34 -8.14
CA GLN A 33 -6.22 -2.56 -8.93
C GLN A 33 -5.53 -3.76 -8.29
N ILE A 34 -5.56 -3.84 -6.97
CA ILE A 34 -4.97 -4.97 -6.26
C ILE A 34 -5.69 -6.26 -6.66
N MET A 35 -4.93 -7.28 -7.06
CA MET A 35 -5.46 -8.56 -7.51
C MET A 35 -5.89 -9.42 -6.32
N GLY A 36 -7.03 -10.06 -6.46
CA GLY A 36 -7.48 -11.06 -5.51
C GLY A 36 -6.76 -12.41 -5.71
N GLY A 37 -7.06 -13.37 -4.85
CA GLY A 37 -6.41 -14.68 -4.88
C GLY A 37 -6.67 -15.49 -6.14
N ASP A 38 -7.72 -15.18 -6.88
CA ASP A 38 -8.07 -15.82 -8.16
C ASP A 38 -7.65 -14.97 -9.36
N GLU A 39 -6.71 -14.07 -9.16
CA GLU A 39 -6.14 -13.16 -10.16
C GLU A 39 -7.12 -12.14 -10.76
N LYS A 40 -8.31 -12.04 -10.20
CA LYS A 40 -9.26 -11.00 -10.62
C LYS A 40 -8.97 -9.70 -9.89
N PRO A 41 -9.08 -8.56 -10.58
CA PRO A 41 -8.92 -7.28 -9.92
C PRO A 41 -9.93 -7.13 -8.79
N MET A 42 -9.46 -6.71 -7.63
CA MET A 42 -10.33 -6.29 -6.55
C MET A 42 -10.80 -4.87 -6.85
N ASN A 43 -12.06 -4.57 -6.58
CA ASN A 43 -12.62 -3.25 -6.86
C ASN A 43 -12.26 -2.29 -5.74
N PHE A 44 -11.04 -1.73 -5.81
CA PHE A 44 -10.57 -0.74 -4.85
C PHE A 44 -10.82 0.68 -5.34
N VAL A 45 -11.15 1.54 -4.41
CA VAL A 45 -11.27 2.99 -4.64
C VAL A 45 -10.25 3.67 -3.73
N LEU A 46 -9.47 4.58 -4.32
CA LEU A 46 -8.55 5.45 -3.57
C LEU A 46 -8.92 6.90 -3.88
N GLU A 47 -9.43 7.58 -2.88
CA GLU A 47 -9.79 8.99 -2.99
C GLU A 47 -8.56 9.85 -2.70
N GLU A 48 -8.09 10.60 -3.70
CA GLU A 48 -6.78 11.24 -3.69
C GLU A 48 -6.80 12.64 -3.08
N TRP A 49 -7.18 12.73 -1.81
CA TRP A 49 -7.15 13.98 -1.02
C TRP A 49 -7.00 13.64 0.46
N PRO A 50 -6.56 14.59 1.30
CA PRO A 50 -6.45 14.35 2.74
C PRO A 50 -7.81 13.98 3.33
N GLY A 51 -7.86 12.86 4.05
CA GLY A 51 -9.11 12.32 4.56
C GLY A 51 -9.86 11.43 3.56
N GLY A 52 -9.36 11.32 2.34
CA GLY A 52 -9.92 10.41 1.34
C GLY A 52 -9.84 8.97 1.80
N ARG A 53 -10.76 8.13 1.32
CA ARG A 53 -10.85 6.73 1.74
C ARG A 53 -10.11 5.82 0.76
N TRP A 54 -9.57 4.74 1.29
CA TRP A 54 -9.07 3.61 0.51
C TRP A 54 -9.86 2.39 0.95
N PHE A 55 -10.67 1.84 0.04
CA PHE A 55 -11.59 0.77 0.40
C PHE A 55 -11.88 -0.15 -0.78
N ARG A 56 -12.31 -1.35 -0.46
CA ARG A 56 -12.80 -2.31 -1.45
C ARG A 56 -14.32 -2.20 -1.50
N ASP A 57 -14.84 -1.89 -2.69
CA ASP A 57 -16.28 -1.75 -2.92
C ASP A 57 -16.85 -3.06 -3.45
N LEU A 58 -17.76 -3.68 -2.69
CA LEU A 58 -18.47 -4.90 -3.11
C LEU A 58 -19.85 -4.59 -3.68
N GLY A 59 -20.23 -3.31 -3.74
CA GLY A 59 -21.55 -2.90 -4.20
C GLY A 59 -22.60 -2.89 -3.08
N ASN A 60 -23.69 -2.16 -3.30
CA ASN A 60 -24.82 -2.07 -2.37
C ASN A 60 -24.43 -1.64 -0.94
N GLY A 61 -23.43 -0.77 -0.83
CA GLY A 61 -22.99 -0.28 0.48
C GLY A 61 -22.16 -1.30 1.26
N GLN A 62 -21.72 -2.37 0.63
CA GLN A 62 -20.89 -3.40 1.25
C GLN A 62 -19.44 -3.26 0.80
N GLY A 63 -18.51 -3.66 1.65
CA GLY A 63 -17.11 -3.62 1.29
C GLY A 63 -16.18 -3.71 2.50
N HIS A 64 -14.91 -3.42 2.26
CA HIS A 64 -13.88 -3.45 3.28
C HIS A 64 -13.16 -2.11 3.33
N PHE A 65 -13.22 -1.45 4.47
CA PHE A 65 -12.48 -0.21 4.70
C PHE A 65 -11.01 -0.55 5.01
N TRP A 66 -10.10 0.02 4.22
CA TRP A 66 -8.66 -0.20 4.40
C TRP A 66 -7.95 0.97 5.06
N GLY A 67 -8.33 2.21 4.76
CA GLY A 67 -7.69 3.33 5.42
C GLY A 67 -8.13 4.69 4.92
N LEU A 68 -7.52 5.71 5.52
CA LEU A 68 -7.71 7.11 5.16
C LEU A 68 -6.38 7.69 4.70
N VAL A 69 -6.43 8.51 3.67
CA VAL A 69 -5.25 9.27 3.24
C VAL A 69 -4.91 10.28 4.33
N GLN A 70 -3.74 10.12 4.94
CA GLN A 70 -3.25 11.01 5.98
C GLN A 70 -2.43 12.15 5.40
N VAL A 71 -1.51 11.82 4.47
CA VAL A 71 -0.68 12.80 3.78
C VAL A 71 -0.63 12.43 2.30
N ILE A 72 -0.81 13.40 1.42
CA ILE A 72 -0.67 13.20 -0.01
C ILE A 72 0.06 14.39 -0.63
N LYS A 73 1.23 14.12 -1.21
CA LYS A 73 2.10 15.13 -1.84
C LYS A 73 2.71 14.55 -3.13
N PRO A 74 1.94 14.47 -4.21
CA PRO A 74 2.49 13.95 -5.46
C PRO A 74 3.65 14.80 -5.96
N PRO A 75 4.69 14.21 -6.53
CA PRO A 75 4.91 12.78 -6.72
C PRO A 75 5.83 12.16 -5.65
N THR A 76 5.92 12.69 -4.45
CA THR A 76 6.96 12.32 -3.48
C THR A 76 6.46 11.52 -2.29
N LEU A 77 5.17 11.63 -1.91
CA LEU A 77 4.71 11.06 -0.65
C LEU A 77 3.24 10.70 -0.68
N LEU A 78 2.92 9.50 -0.18
CA LEU A 78 1.55 9.08 0.12
C LEU A 78 1.59 8.30 1.44
N GLU A 79 0.82 8.75 2.44
CA GLU A 79 0.67 8.05 3.72
C GLU A 79 -0.80 7.74 3.96
N ILE A 80 -1.08 6.48 4.31
CA ILE A 80 -2.43 5.99 4.57
C ILE A 80 -2.45 5.37 5.96
N THR A 81 -3.49 5.67 6.75
CA THR A 81 -3.66 5.15 8.09
C THR A 81 -4.95 4.35 8.18
N GLY A 82 -4.92 3.18 8.82
CA GLY A 82 -6.08 2.32 8.96
C GLY A 82 -5.70 0.85 9.16
N PRO A 83 -6.70 -0.05 9.13
CA PRO A 83 -6.43 -1.48 9.28
C PRO A 83 -5.70 -2.08 8.08
N LEU A 84 -5.78 -1.43 6.92
CA LEU A 84 -5.15 -1.84 5.68
C LEU A 84 -5.56 -3.26 5.25
N MET A 85 -4.62 -4.18 5.09
CA MET A 85 -4.89 -5.54 4.61
C MET A 85 -5.49 -6.46 5.68
N MET A 86 -5.72 -5.96 6.89
CA MET A 86 -6.08 -6.81 8.03
C MET A 86 -7.51 -6.56 8.46
N SER A 87 -8.33 -7.62 8.47
CA SER A 87 -9.77 -7.55 8.77
C SER A 87 -10.07 -7.89 10.22
N TYR A 88 -9.23 -7.46 11.15
CA TYR A 88 -9.37 -7.71 12.58
C TYR A 88 -8.83 -6.51 13.36
N PRO A 89 -8.98 -6.48 14.69
CA PRO A 89 -8.63 -5.30 15.49
C PRO A 89 -7.15 -4.94 15.38
N VAL A 90 -6.83 -4.02 14.46
CA VAL A 90 -5.48 -3.54 14.20
C VAL A 90 -5.54 -2.09 13.73
N SER A 91 -4.54 -1.33 14.12
CA SER A 91 -4.33 0.05 13.65
C SER A 91 -2.99 0.11 12.94
N GLY A 92 -2.97 0.66 11.73
CA GLY A 92 -1.78 0.65 10.91
C GLY A 92 -1.51 1.95 10.20
N HIS A 93 -0.34 2.01 9.60
CA HIS A 93 0.12 3.16 8.82
C HIS A 93 1.07 2.65 7.75
N VAL A 94 0.84 3.06 6.51
CA VAL A 94 1.77 2.79 5.42
C VAL A 94 2.22 4.09 4.80
N ALA A 95 3.53 4.21 4.54
CA ALA A 95 4.12 5.35 3.87
C ALA A 95 4.81 4.89 2.60
N PHE A 96 4.50 5.56 1.49
CA PHE A 96 5.19 5.42 0.21
C PHE A 96 5.97 6.71 -0.04
N ARG A 97 7.28 6.60 -0.17
CA ARG A 97 8.15 7.74 -0.46
C ARG A 97 8.87 7.50 -1.78
N LEU A 98 8.89 8.54 -2.61
CA LEU A 98 9.53 8.51 -3.92
C LEU A 98 10.62 9.57 -3.96
N ALA A 99 11.86 9.12 -4.15
CA ALA A 99 13.01 10.02 -4.25
C ALA A 99 13.66 9.86 -5.62
N GLN A 100 13.98 10.96 -6.26
CA GLN A 100 14.70 10.90 -7.53
C GLN A 100 16.14 10.43 -7.29
N ILE A 101 16.58 9.46 -8.06
CA ILE A 101 17.96 8.95 -8.05
C ILE A 101 18.51 9.03 -9.46
N ALA A 102 19.80 8.77 -9.61
CA ALA A 102 20.42 8.71 -10.93
C ALA A 102 19.75 7.59 -11.75
N GLY A 103 19.16 7.97 -12.89
CA GLY A 103 18.49 7.03 -13.78
C GLY A 103 17.07 6.64 -13.41
N GLY A 104 16.48 7.25 -12.40
CA GLY A 104 15.10 6.89 -12.05
C GLY A 104 14.62 7.35 -10.69
N THR A 105 13.88 6.46 -10.03
CA THR A 105 13.21 6.73 -8.75
C THR A 105 13.49 5.60 -7.77
N LEU A 106 13.76 5.96 -6.52
CA LEU A 106 13.75 5.02 -5.40
C LEU A 106 12.38 5.10 -4.73
N LEU A 107 11.62 4.02 -4.79
CA LEU A 107 10.33 3.90 -4.11
C LEU A 107 10.54 3.10 -2.84
N THR A 108 10.24 3.70 -1.69
CA THR A 108 10.31 3.02 -0.40
C THR A 108 8.92 2.89 0.19
N LEU A 109 8.68 1.77 0.84
CA LEU A 109 7.43 1.46 1.53
C LEU A 109 7.75 1.07 2.96
N ARG A 110 7.02 1.64 3.91
CA ARG A 110 7.06 1.19 5.28
C ARG A 110 5.66 1.03 5.84
N HIS A 111 5.31 -0.19 6.22
CA HIS A 111 4.02 -0.53 6.81
C HIS A 111 4.24 -0.96 8.26
N ARG A 112 3.69 -0.20 9.19
CA ARG A 112 3.72 -0.48 10.62
C ARG A 112 2.31 -0.64 11.13
N ALA A 113 2.10 -1.57 12.04
CA ALA A 113 0.79 -1.83 12.61
C ALA A 113 0.90 -2.25 14.08
N PHE A 114 -0.19 -2.04 14.81
CA PHE A 114 -0.33 -2.40 16.21
C PHE A 114 -1.71 -3.01 16.42
N GLY A 115 -1.77 -4.14 17.11
CA GLY A 115 -3.03 -4.80 17.42
C GLY A 115 -2.90 -6.32 17.50
N LEU A 116 -4.00 -7.01 17.27
CA LEU A 116 -4.08 -8.48 17.34
C LEU A 116 -3.63 -9.11 16.03
N ILE A 117 -2.36 -9.03 15.74
CA ILE A 117 -1.81 -9.46 14.46
C ILE A 117 -1.72 -10.98 14.36
N VAL A 118 -2.38 -11.54 13.34
CA VAL A 118 -2.34 -12.97 13.06
C VAL A 118 -0.99 -13.34 12.48
N ALA A 119 -0.35 -14.38 13.03
CA ALA A 119 1.02 -14.78 12.67
C ALA A 119 1.17 -15.01 11.15
N ASP A 120 0.23 -15.73 10.53
CA ASP A 120 0.30 -16.03 9.10
C ASP A 120 0.24 -14.79 8.23
N HIS A 121 -0.41 -13.72 8.70
CA HIS A 121 -0.51 -12.47 7.97
C HIS A 121 0.80 -11.69 7.92
N ARG A 122 1.67 -11.87 8.90
CA ARG A 122 2.98 -11.17 8.91
C ARG A 122 3.75 -11.46 7.64
N GLU A 123 3.84 -12.74 7.27
CA GLU A 123 4.53 -13.15 6.06
C GLU A 123 3.73 -12.80 4.81
N GLY A 124 2.42 -13.05 4.83
CA GLY A 124 1.54 -12.77 3.69
C GLY A 124 1.51 -11.29 3.31
N VAL A 125 1.46 -10.39 4.30
CA VAL A 125 1.45 -8.94 4.05
C VAL A 125 2.79 -8.50 3.46
N ASN A 126 3.91 -9.04 3.97
CA ASN A 126 5.23 -8.74 3.43
C ASN A 126 5.33 -9.15 1.95
N LYS A 127 4.88 -10.37 1.62
CA LYS A 127 4.85 -10.85 0.23
C LYS A 127 3.90 -10.04 -0.64
N GLY A 128 2.75 -9.65 -0.10
CA GLY A 128 1.77 -8.83 -0.81
C GLY A 128 2.34 -7.49 -1.22
N TRP A 129 3.04 -6.82 -0.32
CA TRP A 129 3.70 -5.55 -0.65
C TRP A 129 4.79 -5.72 -1.70
N ALA A 130 5.59 -6.80 -1.60
CA ALA A 130 6.64 -7.07 -2.59
C ALA A 130 6.04 -7.23 -4.00
N GLN A 131 4.89 -7.90 -4.12
CA GLN A 131 4.20 -8.06 -5.39
C GLN A 131 3.69 -6.73 -5.94
N ILE A 132 3.14 -5.88 -5.08
CA ILE A 132 2.64 -4.56 -5.47
C ILE A 132 3.79 -3.69 -5.97
N LEU A 133 4.92 -3.67 -5.25
CA LEU A 133 6.11 -2.91 -5.68
C LEU A 133 6.63 -3.40 -7.02
N LYS A 134 6.63 -4.71 -7.24
CA LYS A 134 7.06 -5.29 -8.52
C LYS A 134 6.16 -4.85 -9.66
N LYS A 135 4.84 -4.84 -9.46
CA LYS A 135 3.88 -4.38 -10.47
C LYS A 135 4.03 -2.89 -10.77
N ILE A 136 4.30 -2.08 -9.76
CA ILE A 136 4.58 -0.66 -9.95
C ILE A 136 5.84 -0.49 -10.81
N GLN A 137 6.89 -1.25 -10.51
CA GLN A 137 8.13 -1.23 -11.29
C GLN A 137 7.87 -1.62 -12.75
N GLU A 138 7.22 -2.75 -12.98
CA GLU A 138 6.94 -3.24 -14.33
C GLU A 138 6.08 -2.26 -15.13
N GLY A 139 5.05 -1.70 -14.51
CA GLY A 139 4.17 -0.73 -15.16
C GLY A 139 4.87 0.60 -15.48
N SER A 140 5.81 1.01 -14.62
CA SER A 140 6.52 2.28 -14.78
C SER A 140 7.62 2.22 -15.82
N GLU A 141 8.23 1.05 -16.01
CA GLU A 141 9.38 0.86 -16.92
C GLU A 141 8.99 0.50 -18.36
N LYS A 142 7.70 0.46 -18.64
CA LYS A 142 7.22 0.17 -19.99
C LYS A 142 7.52 1.29 -20.97
#